data_2d382030d7091d3a5fc9e35ead49f05a
#
_entry.id   2d382030d7091d3a5fc9e35ead49f05a
#
_cell.length_a   1.000
_cell.length_b   1.000
_cell.length_c   1.000
_cell.angle_alpha   90.00
_cell.angle_beta   90.00
_cell.angle_gamma   90.00
#
_symmetry.space_group_name_H-M   'P 1'
#
loop_
_entity.id
_entity.type
_entity.pdbx_description
1 polymer ?
#
loop_
_entity_poly.entity_id
_entity_poly.type
_entity_poly.pdbx_seq_one_letter_code
_entity_poly.pdbx_strand_id
1 'polypeptide(L)'
;MTDLKKNRTLRILNAAASGNYGVLAAIAYAYSNIHTVPALIPSSYNVEQLEALVRAAEAKRSPLIIQLFPSTLTQLPLLAHAAAHAVKTAKVPLSLHIDHAQNEAQIREIIATLPVDSVMVDMSHYEEAENLEKTERLTKECHAHGIAVEAESGRINGGEDGIADTGDLEGETALH
;
A
#
# COMPACT_ATOMS: atom_id res chain seq x y z
N MET A 1 -1.39 -1.97 -24.04
CA MET A 1 -2.02 -1.37 -22.83
C MET A 1 -2.46 -2.52 -21.96
N THR A 2 -1.95 -2.59 -20.76
CA THR A 2 -2.33 -3.60 -19.77
C THR A 2 -3.77 -3.31 -19.34
N ASP A 3 -4.63 -4.35 -19.28
CA ASP A 3 -6.06 -4.19 -19.02
C ASP A 3 -6.31 -4.05 -17.51
N LEU A 4 -6.43 -2.80 -17.03
CA LEU A 4 -6.75 -2.49 -15.63
C LEU A 4 -8.06 -3.14 -15.14
N LYS A 5 -8.97 -3.56 -16.04
CA LYS A 5 -10.19 -4.28 -15.64
C LYS A 5 -9.90 -5.62 -14.98
N LYS A 6 -8.70 -6.18 -15.20
CA LYS A 6 -8.23 -7.41 -14.54
C LYS A 6 -7.48 -7.18 -13.23
N ASN A 7 -7.20 -5.92 -12.89
CA ASN A 7 -6.50 -5.56 -11.67
C ASN A 7 -7.29 -6.02 -10.42
N ARG A 8 -6.61 -6.67 -9.47
CA ARG A 8 -7.28 -7.27 -8.29
C ARG A 8 -7.84 -6.23 -7.36
N THR A 9 -7.09 -5.15 -7.06
CA THR A 9 -7.55 -4.06 -6.19
C THR A 9 -8.83 -3.45 -6.76
N LEU A 10 -8.83 -3.07 -8.04
CA LEU A 10 -10.01 -2.48 -8.68
C LEU A 10 -11.21 -3.42 -8.70
N ARG A 11 -10.99 -4.72 -8.90
CA ARG A 11 -12.08 -5.70 -8.85
C ARG A 11 -12.68 -5.83 -7.47
N ILE A 12 -11.86 -5.84 -6.42
CA ILE A 12 -12.31 -5.87 -5.02
C ILE A 12 -13.12 -4.61 -4.72
N LEU A 13 -12.58 -3.43 -5.04
CA LEU A 13 -13.23 -2.14 -4.76
C LEU A 13 -14.53 -1.97 -5.54
N ASN A 14 -14.57 -2.34 -6.82
CA ASN A 14 -15.79 -2.27 -7.62
C ASN A 14 -16.88 -3.22 -7.11
N ALA A 15 -16.51 -4.42 -6.66
CA ALA A 15 -17.46 -5.34 -6.05
C ALA A 15 -18.00 -4.79 -4.72
N ALA A 16 -17.15 -4.18 -3.90
CA ALA A 16 -17.53 -3.54 -2.65
C ALA A 16 -18.47 -2.36 -2.88
N ALA A 17 -18.14 -1.48 -3.82
CA ALA A 17 -18.99 -0.34 -4.18
C ALA A 17 -20.36 -0.80 -4.71
N SER A 18 -20.39 -1.81 -5.58
CA SER A 18 -21.65 -2.36 -6.11
C SER A 18 -22.46 -3.09 -5.04
N GLY A 19 -21.81 -3.74 -4.08
CA GLY A 19 -22.43 -4.46 -2.98
C GLY A 19 -22.72 -3.61 -1.75
N ASN A 20 -22.31 -2.34 -1.75
CA ASN A 20 -22.43 -1.40 -0.62
C ASN A 20 -21.85 -1.96 0.70
N TYR A 21 -20.61 -2.44 0.65
CA TYR A 21 -19.86 -2.92 1.82
C TYR A 21 -18.42 -2.38 1.82
N GLY A 22 -17.82 -2.30 3.03
CA GLY A 22 -16.42 -1.93 3.19
C GLY A 22 -15.48 -3.11 2.98
N VAL A 23 -14.26 -2.82 2.54
CA VAL A 23 -13.15 -3.80 2.47
C VAL A 23 -12.08 -3.38 3.45
N LEU A 24 -11.59 -4.32 4.25
CA LEU A 24 -10.46 -4.08 5.14
C LEU A 24 -9.19 -3.98 4.29
N ALA A 25 -8.46 -2.89 4.49
CA ALA A 25 -7.06 -2.78 4.12
C ALA A 25 -6.22 -2.96 5.40
N ALA A 26 -5.31 -3.90 5.42
CA ALA A 26 -4.56 -4.27 6.61
C ALA A 26 -3.07 -4.27 6.35
N ILE A 27 -2.33 -3.58 7.21
CA ILE A 27 -0.88 -3.45 7.13
C ILE A 27 -0.23 -4.70 7.71
N ALA A 28 0.66 -5.32 6.92
CA ALA A 28 1.59 -6.32 7.40
C ALA A 28 2.90 -5.62 7.78
N TYR A 29 3.08 -5.39 9.07
CA TYR A 29 4.13 -4.53 9.61
C TYR A 29 5.51 -5.18 9.65
N ALA A 30 6.56 -4.37 9.33
CA ALA A 30 7.92 -4.57 9.80
C ALA A 30 8.17 -3.63 10.99
N TYR A 31 8.15 -4.14 12.20
CA TYR A 31 8.39 -3.30 13.39
C TYR A 31 9.89 -3.03 13.55
N SER A 32 10.36 -1.85 13.14
CA SER A 32 11.77 -1.44 13.26
C SER A 32 12.09 -0.61 14.51
N ASN A 33 11.11 -0.25 15.34
CA ASN A 33 11.31 0.61 16.52
C ASN A 33 11.23 -0.15 17.85
N ILE A 34 11.98 -1.27 17.98
CA ILE A 34 12.16 -1.89 19.29
C ILE A 34 13.37 -1.31 20.03
N HIS A 35 13.35 0.01 20.29
CA HIS A 35 14.30 0.57 21.26
C HIS A 35 13.82 0.45 22.72
N THR A 36 12.63 -0.09 22.97
CA THR A 36 12.02 -0.13 24.31
C THR A 36 11.59 -1.50 24.79
N VAL A 37 11.79 -2.57 24.03
CA VAL A 37 11.45 -3.95 24.48
C VAL A 37 12.74 -4.77 24.61
N PRO A 38 12.94 -5.51 25.73
CA PRO A 38 14.11 -6.36 25.91
C PRO A 38 14.26 -7.37 24.77
N ALA A 39 15.50 -7.60 24.34
CA ALA A 39 15.94 -8.38 23.17
C ALA A 39 15.56 -9.88 23.14
N LEU A 40 14.40 -10.26 23.62
CA LEU A 40 13.93 -11.64 23.75
C LEU A 40 12.76 -11.99 22.82
N ILE A 41 12.32 -11.08 21.93
CA ILE A 41 11.30 -11.40 20.96
C ILE A 41 11.97 -11.47 19.59
N PRO A 42 12.08 -12.66 18.97
CA PRO A 42 12.65 -12.79 17.63
C PRO A 42 11.82 -11.98 16.65
N SER A 43 12.48 -11.21 15.81
CA SER A 43 11.90 -10.31 14.80
C SER A 43 11.26 -11.06 13.60
N SER A 44 10.53 -12.13 13.84
CA SER A 44 9.86 -12.95 12.82
C SER A 44 8.39 -12.55 12.57
N TYR A 45 8.01 -11.35 12.95
CA TYR A 45 6.59 -10.96 13.07
C TYR A 45 5.82 -10.84 11.75
N ASN A 46 6.46 -10.78 10.59
CA ASN A 46 5.78 -10.28 9.41
C ASN A 46 5.14 -11.36 8.54
N VAL A 47 5.78 -12.51 8.43
CA VAL A 47 5.22 -13.64 7.66
C VAL A 47 4.09 -14.29 8.44
N GLU A 48 4.21 -14.42 9.76
CA GLU A 48 3.16 -14.93 10.63
C GLU A 48 1.94 -14.02 10.66
N GLN A 49 2.14 -12.70 10.66
CA GLN A 49 1.04 -11.74 10.58
C GLN A 49 0.36 -11.81 9.21
N LEU A 50 1.12 -11.89 8.13
CA LEU A 50 0.58 -12.09 6.78
C LEU A 50 -0.27 -13.36 6.72
N GLU A 51 0.23 -14.47 7.23
CA GLU A 51 -0.48 -15.74 7.29
C GLU A 51 -1.77 -15.62 8.13
N ALA A 52 -1.70 -14.93 9.28
CA ALA A 52 -2.87 -14.71 10.14
C ALA A 52 -3.95 -13.89 9.43
N LEU A 53 -3.56 -12.84 8.69
CA LEU A 53 -4.48 -12.02 7.89
C LEU A 53 -5.16 -12.83 6.78
N VAL A 54 -4.39 -13.65 6.06
CA VAL A 54 -4.92 -14.52 5.00
C VAL A 54 -5.91 -15.53 5.58
N ARG A 55 -5.55 -16.22 6.67
CA ARG A 55 -6.44 -17.17 7.35
C ARG A 55 -7.71 -16.51 7.86
N ALA A 56 -7.61 -15.31 8.42
CA ALA A 56 -8.77 -14.57 8.89
C ALA A 56 -9.72 -14.20 7.73
N ALA A 57 -9.16 -13.71 6.62
CA ALA A 57 -9.91 -13.38 5.41
C ALA A 57 -10.64 -14.63 4.85
N GLU A 58 -9.95 -15.76 4.74
CA GLU A 58 -10.52 -17.03 4.28
C GLU A 58 -11.62 -17.55 5.23
N ALA A 59 -11.38 -17.55 6.55
CA ALA A 59 -12.34 -17.99 7.55
C ALA A 59 -13.63 -17.14 7.53
N LYS A 60 -13.49 -15.83 7.28
CA LYS A 60 -14.61 -14.89 7.15
C LYS A 60 -15.20 -14.84 5.73
N ARG A 61 -14.57 -15.49 4.75
CA ARG A 61 -14.93 -15.40 3.33
C ARG A 61 -15.03 -13.95 2.86
N SER A 62 -14.09 -13.12 3.31
CA SER A 62 -14.05 -11.69 3.07
C SER A 62 -12.87 -11.33 2.16
N PRO A 63 -13.02 -10.40 1.20
CA PRO A 63 -11.89 -9.83 0.50
C PRO A 63 -10.99 -9.06 1.47
N LEU A 64 -9.70 -8.93 1.12
CA LEU A 64 -8.73 -8.19 1.92
C LEU A 64 -7.72 -7.50 0.99
N ILE A 65 -7.34 -6.27 1.31
CA ILE A 65 -6.19 -5.57 0.73
C ILE A 65 -5.04 -5.67 1.73
N ILE A 66 -3.94 -6.32 1.33
CA ILE A 66 -2.71 -6.40 2.12
C ILE A 66 -1.89 -5.17 1.80
N GLN A 67 -1.58 -4.36 2.81
CA GLN A 67 -0.78 -3.15 2.66
C GLN A 67 0.64 -3.38 3.18
N LEU A 68 1.63 -2.87 2.44
CA LEU A 68 3.03 -2.80 2.84
C LEU A 68 3.53 -1.37 2.65
N PHE A 69 4.30 -0.86 3.61
CA PHE A 69 5.01 0.41 3.42
C PHE A 69 6.28 0.25 2.58
N PRO A 70 6.73 1.29 1.88
CA PRO A 70 8.00 1.28 1.16
C PRO A 70 9.21 0.90 2.03
N SER A 71 9.22 1.30 3.31
CA SER A 71 10.23 0.91 4.29
C SER A 71 10.32 -0.61 4.50
N THR A 72 9.18 -1.30 4.43
CA THR A 72 9.12 -2.76 4.52
C THR A 72 9.85 -3.43 3.36
N LEU A 73 9.77 -2.86 2.16
CA LEU A 73 10.44 -3.40 0.96
C LEU A 73 11.97 -3.36 1.08
N THR A 74 12.48 -2.32 1.74
CA THR A 74 13.93 -2.18 2.00
C THR A 74 14.40 -3.12 3.11
N GLN A 75 13.62 -3.25 4.19
CA GLN A 75 14.01 -4.04 5.37
C GLN A 75 13.74 -5.53 5.21
N LEU A 76 12.67 -5.89 4.52
CA LEU A 76 12.16 -7.26 4.38
C LEU A 76 11.69 -7.53 2.94
N PRO A 77 12.56 -7.49 1.95
CA PRO A 77 12.17 -7.60 0.54
C PRO A 77 11.43 -8.91 0.22
N LEU A 78 11.70 -9.99 0.95
CA LEU A 78 11.01 -11.27 0.77
C LEU A 78 9.53 -11.22 1.18
N LEU A 79 9.12 -10.29 2.05
CA LEU A 79 7.72 -10.18 2.49
C LEU A 79 6.79 -9.79 1.34
N ALA A 80 7.22 -8.89 0.45
CA ALA A 80 6.44 -8.54 -0.73
C ALA A 80 6.18 -9.74 -1.65
N HIS A 81 7.17 -10.61 -1.83
CA HIS A 81 7.02 -11.84 -2.61
C HIS A 81 6.12 -12.86 -1.91
N ALA A 82 6.21 -12.98 -0.57
CA ALA A 82 5.32 -13.84 0.22
C ALA A 82 3.87 -13.34 0.12
N ALA A 83 3.64 -12.03 0.26
CA ALA A 83 2.33 -11.41 0.12
C ALA A 83 1.76 -11.61 -1.30
N ALA A 84 2.56 -11.42 -2.33
CA ALA A 84 2.16 -11.67 -3.72
C ALA A 84 1.84 -13.14 -3.98
N HIS A 85 2.53 -14.07 -3.32
CA HIS A 85 2.18 -15.50 -3.38
C HIS A 85 0.82 -15.75 -2.71
N ALA A 86 0.62 -15.23 -1.51
CA ALA A 86 -0.64 -15.35 -0.78
C ALA A 86 -1.83 -14.81 -1.59
N VAL A 87 -1.69 -13.64 -2.22
CA VAL A 87 -2.71 -13.03 -3.10
C VAL A 87 -3.09 -13.95 -4.27
N LYS A 88 -2.14 -14.74 -4.79
CA LYS A 88 -2.40 -15.67 -5.91
C LYS A 88 -3.06 -16.97 -5.48
N THR A 89 -2.82 -17.42 -4.25
CA THR A 89 -3.18 -18.78 -3.78
C THR A 89 -4.35 -18.80 -2.81
N ALA A 90 -4.72 -17.64 -2.22
CA ALA A 90 -5.84 -17.54 -1.30
C ALA A 90 -7.17 -17.93 -1.95
N LYS A 91 -8.09 -18.47 -1.15
CA LYS A 91 -9.44 -18.90 -1.55
C LYS A 91 -10.44 -17.75 -1.62
N VAL A 92 -10.05 -16.55 -1.22
CA VAL A 92 -10.84 -15.33 -1.27
C VAL A 92 -10.10 -14.26 -2.08
N PRO A 93 -10.79 -13.25 -2.61
CA PRO A 93 -10.13 -12.17 -3.33
C PRO A 93 -9.17 -11.40 -2.43
N LEU A 94 -7.88 -11.43 -2.76
CA LEU A 94 -6.85 -10.61 -2.12
C LEU A 94 -6.16 -9.72 -3.13
N SER A 95 -5.61 -8.58 -2.68
CA SER A 95 -4.70 -7.74 -3.46
C SER A 95 -3.53 -7.26 -2.61
N LEU A 96 -2.41 -6.93 -3.26
CA LEU A 96 -1.21 -6.37 -2.64
C LEU A 96 -1.09 -4.90 -3.01
N HIS A 97 -1.04 -4.05 -2.01
CA HIS A 97 -0.95 -2.60 -2.10
C HIS A 97 0.32 -2.09 -1.43
N ILE A 98 0.99 -1.13 -2.06
CA ILE A 98 2.06 -0.36 -1.42
C ILE A 98 1.51 0.98 -0.99
N ASP A 99 1.58 1.22 0.31
CA ASP A 99 0.98 2.38 0.96
C ASP A 99 2.01 3.51 1.13
N HIS A 100 1.61 4.76 0.94
CA HIS A 100 2.42 5.97 1.09
C HIS A 100 3.79 5.94 0.42
N ALA A 101 3.84 5.70 -0.88
CA ALA A 101 5.08 5.75 -1.65
C ALA A 101 5.39 7.20 -2.04
N GLN A 102 6.35 7.82 -1.35
CA GLN A 102 6.71 9.24 -1.47
C GLN A 102 7.90 9.50 -2.41
N ASN A 103 8.64 8.47 -2.81
CA ASN A 103 9.82 8.61 -3.65
C ASN A 103 9.57 8.08 -5.07
N GLU A 104 9.67 8.96 -6.06
CA GLU A 104 9.41 8.62 -7.46
C GLU A 104 10.30 7.49 -8.00
N ALA A 105 11.60 7.47 -7.63
CA ALA A 105 12.52 6.43 -8.08
C ALA A 105 12.14 5.07 -7.48
N GLN A 106 11.74 5.06 -6.20
CA GLN A 106 11.27 3.85 -5.53
C GLN A 106 9.95 3.35 -6.12
N ILE A 107 9.01 4.25 -6.46
CA ILE A 107 7.78 3.87 -7.16
C ILE A 107 8.08 3.17 -8.47
N ARG A 108 9.00 3.73 -9.29
CA ARG A 108 9.42 3.11 -10.56
C ARG A 108 10.10 1.75 -10.35
N GLU A 109 10.92 1.61 -9.33
CA GLU A 109 11.50 0.32 -8.96
C GLU A 109 10.42 -0.70 -8.57
N ILE A 110 9.47 -0.31 -7.71
CA ILE A 110 8.35 -1.15 -7.28
C ILE A 110 7.57 -1.66 -8.49
N ILE A 111 7.10 -0.78 -9.36
CA ILE A 111 6.27 -1.16 -10.51
C ILE A 111 7.00 -1.98 -11.57
N ALA A 112 8.33 -1.87 -11.62
CA ALA A 112 9.16 -2.63 -12.53
C ALA A 112 9.52 -4.03 -12.01
N THR A 113 9.63 -4.20 -10.68
CA THR A 113 10.26 -5.40 -10.09
C THR A 113 9.32 -6.22 -9.20
N LEU A 114 8.29 -5.61 -8.63
CA LEU A 114 7.42 -6.28 -7.67
C LEU A 114 6.03 -6.58 -8.28
N PRO A 115 5.45 -7.74 -7.94
CA PRO A 115 4.14 -8.13 -8.45
C PRO A 115 3.00 -7.52 -7.61
N VAL A 116 2.97 -6.20 -7.49
CA VAL A 116 1.95 -5.45 -6.74
C VAL A 116 0.71 -5.18 -7.60
N ASP A 117 -0.44 -5.03 -6.98
CA ASP A 117 -1.71 -4.72 -7.65
C ASP A 117 -2.01 -3.22 -7.64
N SER A 118 -1.57 -2.51 -6.61
CA SER A 118 -1.77 -1.07 -6.50
C SER A 118 -0.67 -0.39 -5.69
N VAL A 119 -0.52 0.91 -5.90
CA VAL A 119 0.43 1.78 -5.18
C VAL A 119 -0.28 3.08 -4.83
N MET A 120 -0.15 3.54 -3.60
CA MET A 120 -0.48 4.91 -3.22
C MET A 120 0.69 5.82 -3.59
N VAL A 121 0.46 6.68 -4.57
CA VAL A 121 1.39 7.74 -4.98
C VAL A 121 1.16 8.93 -4.06
N ASP A 122 2.01 9.07 -3.05
CA ASP A 122 1.90 10.12 -2.05
C ASP A 122 2.89 11.25 -2.33
N MET A 123 2.41 12.25 -3.06
CA MET A 123 3.15 13.48 -3.36
C MET A 123 2.66 14.67 -2.50
N SER A 124 1.99 14.38 -1.37
CA SER A 124 1.40 15.40 -0.49
C SER A 124 2.43 16.34 0.16
N HIS A 125 3.70 15.94 0.21
CA HIS A 125 4.80 16.77 0.69
C HIS A 125 5.23 17.88 -0.30
N TYR A 126 4.70 17.88 -1.54
CA TYR A 126 4.85 18.96 -2.51
C TYR A 126 3.65 19.92 -2.46
N GLU A 127 3.83 21.13 -3.01
CA GLU A 127 2.72 22.06 -3.24
C GLU A 127 1.69 21.48 -4.22
N GLU A 128 0.43 21.89 -4.12
CA GLU A 128 -0.71 21.31 -4.84
C GLU A 128 -0.46 21.10 -6.34
N ALA A 129 0.07 22.12 -7.03
CA ALA A 129 0.33 22.05 -8.47
C ALA A 129 1.41 21.01 -8.80
N GLU A 130 2.47 20.92 -8.00
CA GLU A 130 3.54 19.95 -8.17
C GLU A 130 3.09 18.54 -7.79
N ASN A 131 2.31 18.41 -6.71
CA ASN A 131 1.68 17.15 -6.32
C ASN A 131 0.86 16.59 -7.49
N LEU A 132 -0.03 17.42 -8.05
CA LEU A 132 -0.90 17.01 -9.17
C LEU A 132 -0.09 16.56 -10.40
N GLU A 133 0.93 17.33 -10.80
CA GLU A 133 1.78 17.00 -11.96
C GLU A 133 2.50 15.65 -11.77
N LYS A 134 3.14 15.47 -10.61
CA LYS A 134 3.89 14.25 -10.30
C LYS A 134 2.95 13.04 -10.22
N THR A 135 1.83 13.19 -9.53
CA THR A 135 0.81 12.14 -9.38
C THR A 135 0.25 11.73 -10.74
N GLU A 136 -0.09 12.68 -11.62
CA GLU A 136 -0.57 12.37 -12.98
C GLU A 136 0.47 11.57 -13.78
N ARG A 137 1.73 11.98 -13.74
CA ARG A 137 2.83 11.32 -14.46
C ARG A 137 3.03 9.89 -13.95
N LEU A 138 3.16 9.71 -12.64
CA LEU A 138 3.37 8.41 -12.01
C LEU A 138 2.16 7.49 -12.20
N THR A 139 0.94 8.03 -12.18
CA THR A 139 -0.28 7.28 -12.49
C THR A 139 -0.22 6.68 -13.90
N LYS A 140 0.21 7.45 -14.90
CA LYS A 140 0.36 6.94 -16.27
C LYS A 140 1.40 5.81 -16.34
N GLU A 141 2.52 5.95 -15.62
CA GLU A 141 3.56 4.93 -15.53
C GLU A 141 3.02 3.65 -14.87
N CYS A 142 2.33 3.75 -13.72
CA CYS A 142 1.71 2.62 -13.03
C CYS A 142 0.66 1.91 -13.92
N HIS A 143 -0.22 2.67 -14.55
CA HIS A 143 -1.26 2.12 -15.43
C HIS A 143 -0.67 1.39 -16.64
N ALA A 144 0.47 1.83 -17.17
CA ALA A 144 1.16 1.12 -18.25
C ALA A 144 1.62 -0.30 -17.81
N HIS A 145 1.88 -0.50 -16.52
CA HIS A 145 2.19 -1.79 -15.91
C HIS A 145 0.95 -2.56 -15.42
N GLY A 146 -0.27 -1.99 -15.54
CA GLY A 146 -1.51 -2.60 -15.06
C GLY A 146 -1.71 -2.50 -13.55
N ILE A 147 -0.99 -1.59 -12.91
CA ILE A 147 -1.03 -1.32 -11.48
C ILE A 147 -1.99 -0.16 -11.24
N ALA A 148 -2.96 -0.32 -10.32
CA ALA A 148 -3.87 0.74 -9.93
C ALA A 148 -3.17 1.76 -9.04
N VAL A 149 -3.68 2.99 -9.01
CA VAL A 149 -3.12 4.06 -8.19
C VAL A 149 -4.17 4.57 -7.22
N GLU A 150 -3.74 4.76 -5.99
CA GLU A 150 -4.33 5.63 -4.99
C GLU A 150 -3.50 6.92 -4.94
N ALA A 151 -4.11 8.04 -4.62
CA ALA A 151 -3.43 9.34 -4.59
C ALA A 151 -3.77 10.11 -3.33
N GLU A 152 -2.76 10.77 -2.76
CA GLU A 152 -2.92 11.72 -1.65
C GLU A 152 -3.12 13.12 -2.23
N SER A 153 -4.36 13.62 -2.19
CA SER A 153 -4.72 14.91 -2.80
C SER A 153 -4.41 16.14 -1.94
N GLY A 154 -4.11 15.94 -0.66
CA GLY A 154 -3.76 16.98 0.31
C GLY A 154 -3.10 16.35 1.52
N ARG A 155 -2.65 17.19 2.45
CA ARG A 155 -1.96 16.72 3.65
C ARG A 155 -2.93 16.36 4.75
N ILE A 156 -2.59 15.30 5.48
CA ILE A 156 -3.24 14.94 6.73
C ILE A 156 -2.34 15.42 7.87
N ASN A 157 -2.88 16.21 8.80
CA ASN A 157 -2.15 16.65 10.00
C ASN A 157 -1.91 15.45 10.92
N GLY A 158 -0.64 15.21 11.24
CA GLY A 158 -0.20 14.10 12.08
C GLY A 158 0.58 13.08 11.27
N GLY A 159 1.65 12.55 11.86
CA GLY A 159 2.47 11.52 11.23
C GLY A 159 1.75 10.18 11.24
N GLU A 160 1.75 9.49 10.12
CA GLU A 160 1.45 8.07 10.06
C GLU A 160 2.76 7.26 10.17
N ASP A 161 2.67 6.03 10.65
CA ASP A 161 3.86 5.21 10.86
C ASP A 161 4.69 5.03 9.57
N GLY A 162 5.92 5.55 9.59
CA GLY A 162 6.86 5.44 8.48
C GLY A 162 6.85 6.59 7.47
N ILE A 163 6.04 7.63 7.67
CA ILE A 163 5.92 8.80 6.80
C ILE A 163 6.54 10.01 7.50
N ALA A 164 7.31 10.81 6.75
CA ALA A 164 7.79 12.09 7.26
C ALA A 164 6.60 13.04 7.44
N ASP A 165 6.51 13.67 8.62
CA ASP A 165 5.52 14.72 8.88
C ASP A 165 5.72 15.87 7.86
N THR A 166 4.66 16.20 7.15
CA THR A 166 4.65 17.25 6.13
C THR A 166 3.96 18.52 6.62
N GLY A 167 3.75 18.66 7.94
CA GLY A 167 2.92 19.68 8.57
C GLY A 167 3.36 21.14 8.43
N ASP A 168 4.53 21.42 7.85
CA ASP A 168 5.14 22.76 7.85
C ASP A 168 5.07 23.51 6.51
N LEU A 169 4.33 23.06 5.52
CA LEU A 169 4.16 23.84 4.28
C LEU A 169 3.08 24.91 4.49
N GLU A 170 3.44 26.18 4.30
CA GLU A 170 2.54 27.31 4.47
C GLU A 170 1.39 27.28 3.45
N GLY A 171 0.16 27.39 3.92
CA GLY A 171 -1.01 27.76 3.09
C GLY A 171 -2.04 26.68 2.80
N GLU A 172 -1.89 25.43 3.21
CA GLU A 172 -2.91 24.41 2.98
C GLU A 172 -3.92 24.31 4.14
N THR A 173 -5.19 24.34 3.79
CA THR A 173 -6.27 23.90 4.68
C THR A 173 -6.24 22.39 4.78
N ALA A 174 -6.03 21.86 5.99
CA ALA A 174 -6.19 20.44 6.25
C ALA A 174 -7.56 19.96 5.75
N LEU A 175 -7.58 18.89 4.98
CA LEU A 175 -8.81 18.18 4.66
C LEU A 175 -9.32 17.52 5.95
N HIS A 176 -10.48 17.92 6.42
CA HIS A 176 -11.17 17.36 7.59
C HIS A 176 -12.13 16.26 7.17
#